data_f51cfc53c56cf8e8beb4528c5cc44206
#
_entry.id   f51cfc53c56cf8e8beb4528c5cc44206
#
_cell.length_a   1.000
_cell.length_b   1.000
_cell.length_c   1.000
_cell.angle_alpha   90.00
_cell.angle_beta   90.00
_cell.angle_gamma   90.00
#
_symmetry.space_group_name_H-M   'P 1'
#
loop_
_entity.id
_entity.type
_entity.pdbx_description
1 polymer ?
#
loop_
_entity_poly.entity_id
_entity_poly.type
_entity_poly.pdbx_seq_one_letter_code
_entity_poly.pdbx_strand_id
1 'polypeptide(L)'
;MKVLNIAYAQGENDKVSWSGTTYSTFHALRATGHDVDFLAVSPYDIPLFAKLPWYLYRIAHALRLTRKTYLFQFSARHRDAMYRKLRSTDFSAYDYIFVTSGADLVSVVSALLRERGDKAKVVLLSDAPFCGIEDYYPSSSNLYCRLSREANAISREAFSLCNKVIVSSEWAKQQAVQHYGIDASKIIVIEFGANLQSPAMGNIVHTYSIERPLNIFFSGVEWERKGGDVAVACCAELIRLGIPVTLHIVGTPVPDEYADLAFIRSYGFLSKNVPAENAHYLRILEDMDILLFPSRAECSAIVLCEAAGYGLPVFCYDTGGVGNYVINGINGIRLPLSSTGKDFATAIRQTLVSNHMGNYSTGAQRLYRERLNWTTWAQRVRAEVLL
;
A
#
# COMPACT_ATOMS: atom_id res chain seq x y z
N MET A 1 -13.53 15.82 -19.94
CA MET A 1 -12.46 14.98 -20.51
C MET A 1 -12.85 13.53 -20.31
N LYS A 2 -12.46 12.68 -21.26
CA LYS A 2 -12.69 11.25 -21.18
C LYS A 2 -11.40 10.54 -20.72
N VAL A 3 -11.49 9.76 -19.65
CA VAL A 3 -10.37 9.10 -19.02
C VAL A 3 -10.57 7.59 -19.04
N LEU A 4 -9.57 6.81 -19.45
CA LEU A 4 -9.56 5.37 -19.29
C LEU A 4 -8.68 4.99 -18.11
N ASN A 5 -9.24 4.40 -17.06
CA ASN A 5 -8.47 3.80 -15.98
C ASN A 5 -8.17 2.33 -16.30
N ILE A 6 -6.91 2.00 -16.48
CA ILE A 6 -6.44 0.61 -16.70
C ILE A 6 -5.76 0.10 -15.44
N ALA A 7 -6.14 -1.09 -14.98
CA ALA A 7 -5.55 -1.69 -13.79
C ALA A 7 -5.50 -3.21 -13.85
N TYR A 8 -4.55 -3.80 -13.14
CA TYR A 8 -4.59 -5.23 -12.82
C TYR A 8 -5.67 -5.48 -11.77
N ALA A 9 -6.83 -5.99 -12.23
CA ALA A 9 -8.00 -6.24 -11.40
C ALA A 9 -8.90 -7.32 -12.02
N GLN A 10 -9.85 -7.84 -11.24
CA GLN A 10 -10.91 -8.73 -11.74
C GLN A 10 -12.10 -7.96 -12.32
N GLY A 11 -12.25 -6.68 -12.00
CA GLY A 11 -13.31 -5.79 -12.44
C GLY A 11 -13.30 -4.47 -11.66
N GLU A 12 -14.23 -3.56 -11.98
CA GLU A 12 -14.33 -2.26 -11.33
C GLU A 12 -14.68 -2.33 -9.83
N ASN A 13 -15.31 -3.41 -9.40
CA ASN A 13 -15.72 -3.65 -8.01
C ASN A 13 -14.71 -4.49 -7.19
N ASP A 14 -13.50 -4.72 -7.72
CA ASP A 14 -12.46 -5.50 -7.05
C ASP A 14 -11.81 -4.71 -5.90
N LYS A 15 -12.22 -5.03 -4.67
CA LYS A 15 -11.69 -4.45 -3.42
C LYS A 15 -10.51 -5.25 -2.83
N VAL A 16 -10.03 -6.30 -3.52
CA VAL A 16 -8.89 -7.12 -3.06
C VAL A 16 -7.60 -6.67 -3.73
N SER A 17 -7.64 -6.41 -5.04
CA SER A 17 -6.46 -6.00 -5.80
C SER A 17 -5.83 -4.74 -5.19
N TRP A 18 -4.52 -4.84 -4.92
CA TRP A 18 -3.73 -3.81 -4.29
C TRP A 18 -4.35 -3.26 -2.99
N SER A 19 -4.83 -4.17 -2.13
CA SER A 19 -5.50 -3.86 -0.85
C SER A 19 -6.72 -2.93 -0.99
N GLY A 20 -7.41 -2.99 -2.13
CA GLY A 20 -8.56 -2.14 -2.45
C GLY A 20 -8.21 -0.78 -3.07
N THR A 21 -6.91 -0.48 -3.25
CA THR A 21 -6.47 0.81 -3.82
C THR A 21 -6.92 0.96 -5.27
N THR A 22 -6.95 -0.13 -6.06
CA THR A 22 -7.46 -0.10 -7.44
C THR A 22 -8.92 0.34 -7.49
N TYR A 23 -9.77 -0.25 -6.64
CA TYR A 23 -11.18 0.13 -6.51
C TYR A 23 -11.32 1.61 -6.11
N SER A 24 -10.63 2.02 -5.06
CA SER A 24 -10.72 3.37 -4.52
C SER A 24 -10.20 4.42 -5.51
N THR A 25 -9.15 4.12 -6.27
CA THR A 25 -8.62 4.99 -7.33
C THR A 25 -9.65 5.23 -8.43
N PHE A 26 -10.29 4.16 -8.92
CA PHE A 26 -11.32 4.28 -9.96
C PHE A 26 -12.49 5.16 -9.50
N HIS A 27 -13.02 4.91 -8.30
CA HIS A 27 -14.11 5.72 -7.76
C HIS A 27 -13.70 7.17 -7.47
N ALA A 28 -12.47 7.40 -7.01
CA ALA A 28 -11.93 8.74 -6.81
C ALA A 28 -11.77 9.49 -8.16
N LEU A 29 -11.30 8.82 -9.21
CA LEU A 29 -11.24 9.41 -10.56
C LEU A 29 -12.64 9.82 -11.05
N ARG A 30 -13.66 8.99 -10.88
CA ARG A 30 -15.05 9.35 -11.21
C ARG A 30 -15.53 10.58 -10.43
N ALA A 31 -15.13 10.69 -9.16
CA ALA A 31 -15.47 11.84 -8.31
C ALA A 31 -14.80 13.15 -8.76
N THR A 32 -13.81 13.12 -9.67
CA THR A 32 -13.25 14.33 -10.29
C THR A 32 -14.23 15.06 -11.22
N GLY A 33 -15.34 14.42 -11.57
CA GLY A 33 -16.35 14.96 -12.51
C GLY A 33 -16.00 14.72 -13.98
N HIS A 34 -15.02 13.88 -14.27
CA HIS A 34 -14.71 13.43 -15.63
C HIS A 34 -15.48 12.17 -16.00
N ASP A 35 -15.60 11.91 -17.31
CA ASP A 35 -16.13 10.65 -17.84
C ASP A 35 -15.03 9.59 -17.74
N VAL A 36 -15.19 8.59 -16.85
CA VAL A 36 -14.14 7.61 -16.54
C VAL A 36 -14.63 6.20 -16.82
N ASP A 37 -14.01 5.58 -17.82
CA ASP A 37 -14.16 4.16 -18.13
C ASP A 37 -13.11 3.33 -17.37
N PHE A 38 -13.41 2.05 -17.10
CA PHE A 38 -12.50 1.11 -16.44
C PHE A 38 -12.17 -0.08 -17.32
N LEU A 39 -10.88 -0.37 -17.47
CA LEU A 39 -10.38 -1.57 -18.14
C LEU A 39 -9.63 -2.47 -17.16
N ALA A 40 -10.30 -3.51 -16.71
CA ALA A 40 -9.66 -4.56 -15.90
C ALA A 40 -8.77 -5.46 -16.79
N VAL A 41 -7.53 -5.66 -16.38
CA VAL A 41 -6.57 -6.53 -17.04
C VAL A 41 -6.17 -7.64 -16.07
N SER A 42 -6.36 -8.91 -16.44
CA SER A 42 -5.82 -10.02 -15.66
C SER A 42 -4.36 -10.27 -16.03
N PRO A 43 -3.42 -10.25 -15.06
CA PRO A 43 -2.00 -10.53 -15.34
C PRO A 43 -1.74 -12.00 -15.69
N TYR A 44 -2.72 -12.87 -15.43
CA TYR A 44 -2.61 -14.32 -15.67
C TYR A 44 -3.34 -14.81 -16.91
N ASP A 45 -4.17 -13.96 -17.53
CA ASP A 45 -4.91 -14.30 -18.77
C ASP A 45 -4.03 -14.02 -19.98
N ILE A 46 -3.00 -14.87 -20.16
CA ILE A 46 -1.99 -14.80 -21.20
C ILE A 46 -1.70 -16.21 -21.73
N PRO A 47 -1.19 -16.36 -22.96
CA PRO A 47 -0.92 -17.65 -23.56
C PRO A 47 0.02 -18.53 -22.71
N LEU A 48 -0.21 -19.85 -22.74
CA LEU A 48 0.52 -20.81 -21.90
C LEU A 48 2.03 -20.80 -22.17
N PHE A 49 2.44 -20.61 -23.42
CA PHE A 49 3.85 -20.55 -23.79
C PHE A 49 4.58 -19.35 -23.16
N ALA A 50 3.87 -18.25 -22.89
CA ALA A 50 4.45 -17.10 -22.20
C ALA A 50 4.73 -17.39 -20.72
N LYS A 51 3.96 -18.31 -20.12
CA LYS A 51 4.13 -18.75 -18.73
C LYS A 51 5.18 -19.87 -18.54
N LEU A 52 5.68 -20.48 -19.64
CA LEU A 52 6.59 -21.61 -19.55
C LEU A 52 7.81 -21.38 -18.63
N PRO A 53 8.53 -20.24 -18.70
CA PRO A 53 9.65 -19.98 -17.78
C PRO A 53 9.23 -19.94 -16.32
N TRP A 54 8.02 -19.46 -16.03
CA TRP A 54 7.48 -19.44 -14.67
C TRP A 54 7.17 -20.85 -14.16
N TYR A 55 6.62 -21.72 -15.00
CA TYR A 55 6.39 -23.13 -14.62
C TYR A 55 7.72 -23.86 -14.40
N LEU A 56 8.70 -23.69 -15.30
CA LEU A 56 10.03 -24.27 -15.13
C LEU A 56 10.72 -23.77 -13.85
N TYR A 57 10.60 -22.48 -13.56
CA TYR A 57 11.06 -21.93 -12.30
C TYR A 57 10.37 -22.58 -11.09
N ARG A 58 9.05 -22.72 -11.11
CA ARG A 58 8.31 -23.34 -10.00
C ARG A 58 8.77 -24.78 -9.75
N ILE A 59 9.00 -25.56 -10.80
CA ILE A 59 9.53 -26.92 -10.70
C ILE A 59 10.93 -26.90 -10.10
N ALA A 60 11.83 -26.06 -10.62
CA ALA A 60 13.19 -25.94 -10.12
C ALA A 60 13.23 -25.51 -8.64
N HIS A 61 12.36 -24.59 -8.25
CA HIS A 61 12.23 -24.12 -6.87
C HIS A 61 11.69 -25.24 -5.95
N ALA A 62 10.66 -25.95 -6.38
CA ALA A 62 10.08 -27.08 -5.63
C ALA A 62 11.11 -28.22 -5.43
N LEU A 63 11.93 -28.48 -6.45
CA LEU A 63 13.04 -29.44 -6.38
C LEU A 63 14.29 -28.88 -5.69
N ARG A 64 14.24 -27.68 -5.12
CA ARG A 64 15.37 -26.99 -4.45
C ARG A 64 16.61 -26.80 -5.34
N LEU A 65 16.44 -26.81 -6.67
CA LEU A 65 17.52 -26.57 -7.65
C LEU A 65 17.91 -25.10 -7.75
N THR A 66 17.06 -24.21 -7.25
CA THR A 66 17.33 -22.77 -7.18
C THR A 66 16.79 -22.18 -5.90
N ARG A 67 17.48 -21.15 -5.38
CA ARG A 67 17.02 -20.26 -4.31
C ARG A 67 16.65 -18.87 -4.82
N LYS A 68 16.85 -18.61 -6.13
CA LYS A 68 16.52 -17.33 -6.75
C LYS A 68 15.01 -17.18 -6.90
N THR A 69 14.53 -15.93 -6.81
CA THR A 69 13.11 -15.56 -7.01
C THR A 69 12.87 -15.20 -8.48
N TYR A 70 11.73 -15.62 -9.03
CA TYR A 70 11.28 -15.23 -10.37
C TYR A 70 9.88 -14.63 -10.31
N LEU A 71 9.79 -13.34 -10.57
CA LEU A 71 8.55 -12.57 -10.61
C LEU A 71 8.13 -12.40 -12.07
N PHE A 72 7.29 -13.30 -12.56
CA PHE A 72 6.88 -13.36 -13.97
C PHE A 72 6.31 -12.03 -14.48
N GLN A 73 5.49 -11.35 -13.69
CA GLN A 73 4.82 -10.09 -14.03
C GLN A 73 5.78 -8.91 -14.27
N PHE A 74 7.04 -9.02 -13.84
CA PHE A 74 8.06 -8.01 -14.08
C PHE A 74 8.98 -8.35 -15.26
N SER A 75 8.70 -9.43 -15.98
CA SER A 75 9.52 -9.87 -17.12
C SER A 75 9.10 -9.20 -18.43
N ALA A 76 10.06 -9.06 -19.36
CA ALA A 76 9.78 -8.61 -20.71
C ALA A 76 8.76 -9.52 -21.44
N ARG A 77 8.77 -10.83 -21.15
CA ARG A 77 7.78 -11.76 -21.72
C ARG A 77 6.36 -11.47 -21.29
N HIS A 78 6.17 -11.05 -20.04
CA HIS A 78 4.86 -10.65 -19.56
C HIS A 78 4.40 -9.36 -20.25
N ARG A 79 5.26 -8.35 -20.34
CA ARG A 79 4.98 -7.12 -21.08
C ARG A 79 4.57 -7.40 -22.53
N ASP A 80 5.31 -8.26 -23.24
CA ASP A 80 5.02 -8.61 -24.63
C ASP A 80 3.69 -9.37 -24.76
N ALA A 81 3.30 -10.18 -23.77
CA ALA A 81 2.00 -10.84 -23.73
C ALA A 81 0.87 -9.82 -23.51
N MET A 82 1.08 -8.83 -22.62
CA MET A 82 0.12 -7.73 -22.42
C MET A 82 -0.04 -6.88 -23.68
N TYR A 83 1.05 -6.62 -24.42
CA TYR A 83 0.96 -5.92 -25.70
C TYR A 83 0.04 -6.65 -26.69
N ARG A 84 0.19 -7.97 -26.86
CA ARG A 84 -0.69 -8.78 -27.74
C ARG A 84 -2.14 -8.74 -27.28
N LYS A 85 -2.38 -8.73 -25.96
CA LYS A 85 -3.72 -8.68 -25.37
C LYS A 85 -4.40 -7.32 -25.63
N LEU A 86 -3.68 -6.21 -25.46
CA LEU A 86 -4.24 -4.87 -25.56
C LEU A 86 -4.20 -4.27 -26.96
N ARG A 87 -3.55 -4.94 -27.93
CA ARG A 87 -3.41 -4.39 -29.30
C ARG A 87 -4.73 -4.18 -30.05
N SER A 88 -5.86 -4.78 -29.61
CA SER A 88 -7.18 -4.56 -30.19
C SER A 88 -8.00 -3.51 -29.43
N THR A 89 -7.52 -3.02 -28.31
CA THR A 89 -8.20 -1.99 -27.51
C THR A 89 -8.10 -0.65 -28.23
N ASP A 90 -9.22 0.03 -28.44
CA ASP A 90 -9.24 1.38 -29.02
C ASP A 90 -9.02 2.44 -27.92
N PHE A 91 -7.97 3.24 -28.09
CA PHE A 91 -7.62 4.34 -27.17
C PHE A 91 -7.94 5.73 -27.73
N SER A 92 -8.38 5.82 -28.99
CA SER A 92 -8.54 7.09 -29.70
C SER A 92 -9.59 8.05 -29.09
N ALA A 93 -10.55 7.49 -28.35
CA ALA A 93 -11.62 8.25 -27.71
C ALA A 93 -11.21 8.93 -26.39
N TYR A 94 -10.01 8.67 -25.87
CA TYR A 94 -9.60 9.12 -24.53
C TYR A 94 -8.62 10.29 -24.59
N ASP A 95 -8.83 11.25 -23.69
CA ASP A 95 -7.89 12.35 -23.45
C ASP A 95 -6.74 11.90 -22.56
N TYR A 96 -7.05 11.03 -21.58
CA TYR A 96 -6.09 10.47 -20.62
C TYR A 96 -6.24 8.96 -20.49
N ILE A 97 -5.10 8.27 -20.37
CA ILE A 97 -5.03 6.87 -19.93
C ILE A 97 -4.33 6.85 -18.59
N PHE A 98 -5.09 6.52 -17.55
CA PHE A 98 -4.64 6.46 -16.17
C PHE A 98 -4.32 5.00 -15.81
N VAL A 99 -3.05 4.67 -15.66
CA VAL A 99 -2.58 3.31 -15.31
C VAL A 99 -2.43 3.22 -13.80
N THR A 100 -3.30 2.43 -13.18
CA THR A 100 -3.26 2.17 -11.74
C THR A 100 -2.44 0.92 -11.47
N SER A 101 -1.20 1.10 -11.03
CA SER A 101 -0.20 0.03 -10.88
C SER A 101 0.13 -0.65 -12.23
N GLY A 102 1.32 -1.24 -12.37
CA GLY A 102 1.68 -1.93 -13.61
C GLY A 102 2.51 -1.07 -14.57
N ALA A 103 3.81 -0.95 -14.28
CA ALA A 103 4.76 -0.25 -15.14
C ALA A 103 4.82 -0.84 -16.57
N ASP A 104 4.66 -2.15 -16.71
CA ASP A 104 4.58 -2.84 -18.00
C ASP A 104 3.36 -2.43 -18.83
N LEU A 105 2.21 -2.16 -18.20
CA LEU A 105 1.01 -1.63 -18.89
C LEU A 105 1.27 -0.24 -19.45
N VAL A 106 2.03 0.61 -18.76
CA VAL A 106 2.43 1.93 -19.28
C VAL A 106 3.26 1.78 -20.54
N SER A 107 4.28 0.90 -20.52
CA SER A 107 5.11 0.64 -21.70
C SER A 107 4.29 0.14 -22.88
N VAL A 108 3.33 -0.77 -22.62
CA VAL A 108 2.43 -1.32 -23.66
C VAL A 108 1.50 -0.25 -24.22
N VAL A 109 0.80 0.48 -23.36
CA VAL A 109 -0.13 1.54 -23.78
C VAL A 109 0.59 2.62 -24.58
N SER A 110 1.74 3.08 -24.08
CA SER A 110 2.55 4.11 -24.77
C SER A 110 3.05 3.65 -26.14
N ALA A 111 3.38 2.36 -26.30
CA ALA A 111 3.75 1.79 -27.60
C ALA A 111 2.57 1.80 -28.56
N LEU A 112 1.39 1.33 -28.12
CA LEU A 112 0.18 1.27 -28.94
C LEU A 112 -0.31 2.67 -29.37
N LEU A 113 -0.28 3.66 -28.46
CA LEU A 113 -0.63 5.05 -28.78
C LEU A 113 0.29 5.61 -29.87
N ARG A 114 1.62 5.39 -29.73
CA ARG A 114 2.60 5.85 -30.71
C ARG A 114 2.40 5.21 -32.09
N GLU A 115 2.17 3.91 -32.15
CA GLU A 115 1.96 3.15 -33.38
C GLU A 115 0.73 3.63 -34.15
N ARG A 116 -0.32 4.07 -33.43
CA ARG A 116 -1.58 4.52 -34.01
C ARG A 116 -1.66 6.02 -34.25
N GLY A 117 -0.74 6.78 -33.68
CA GLY A 117 -0.79 8.24 -33.71
C GLY A 117 -1.84 8.84 -32.75
N ASP A 118 -2.30 8.06 -31.75
CA ASP A 118 -3.23 8.52 -30.73
C ASP A 118 -2.56 9.53 -29.79
N LYS A 119 -3.33 10.54 -29.32
CA LYS A 119 -2.80 11.68 -28.56
C LYS A 119 -3.07 11.63 -27.05
N ALA A 120 -3.67 10.56 -26.57
CA ALA A 120 -4.00 10.43 -25.13
C ALA A 120 -2.75 10.61 -24.27
N LYS A 121 -2.88 11.38 -23.19
CA LYS A 121 -1.81 11.55 -22.18
C LYS A 121 -1.80 10.34 -21.23
N VAL A 122 -0.62 9.81 -20.93
CA VAL A 122 -0.47 8.67 -20.02
C VAL A 122 -0.08 9.16 -18.64
N VAL A 123 -0.81 8.69 -17.62
CA VAL A 123 -0.54 8.94 -16.20
C VAL A 123 -0.34 7.60 -15.50
N LEU A 124 0.73 7.48 -14.72
CA LEU A 124 0.97 6.32 -13.87
C LEU A 124 0.67 6.66 -12.41
N LEU A 125 -0.09 5.81 -11.74
CA LEU A 125 -0.18 5.75 -10.27
C LEU A 125 0.62 4.54 -9.78
N SER A 126 1.60 4.77 -8.92
CA SER A 126 2.42 3.72 -8.32
C SER A 126 2.76 4.04 -6.86
N ASP A 127 2.92 3.03 -6.03
CA ASP A 127 3.42 3.21 -4.67
C ASP A 127 4.96 3.34 -4.63
N ALA A 128 5.68 2.72 -5.58
CA ALA A 128 7.12 2.90 -5.75
C ALA A 128 7.60 2.43 -7.13
N PRO A 129 8.74 2.94 -7.63
CA PRO A 129 9.45 2.34 -8.77
C PRO A 129 10.07 1.00 -8.37
N PHE A 130 10.36 0.13 -9.35
CA PHE A 130 10.89 -1.21 -9.06
C PHE A 130 12.23 -1.18 -8.30
N CYS A 131 13.11 -0.22 -8.59
CA CYS A 131 14.36 -0.02 -7.85
C CYS A 131 14.16 0.25 -6.34
N GLY A 132 13.01 0.80 -5.96
CA GLY A 132 12.67 1.02 -4.55
C GLY A 132 12.15 -0.23 -3.84
N ILE A 133 11.62 -1.21 -4.59
CA ILE A 133 11.08 -2.44 -4.00
C ILE A 133 12.03 -3.65 -4.12
N GLU A 134 12.99 -3.62 -5.04
CA GLU A 134 14.01 -4.66 -5.19
C GLU A 134 14.85 -4.74 -3.91
N ASP A 135 15.01 -5.97 -3.38
CA ASP A 135 15.67 -6.27 -2.10
C ASP A 135 15.10 -5.53 -0.86
N TYR A 136 14.03 -4.77 -1.04
CA TYR A 136 13.31 -4.11 0.06
C TYR A 136 12.17 -4.99 0.60
N TYR A 137 11.41 -5.64 -0.29
CA TYR A 137 10.45 -6.66 0.12
C TYR A 137 11.02 -8.06 -0.03
N PRO A 138 10.76 -8.99 0.92
CA PRO A 138 11.18 -10.39 0.78
C PRO A 138 10.73 -11.02 -0.53
N SER A 139 9.52 -10.68 -1.00
CA SER A 139 8.96 -11.19 -2.26
C SER A 139 9.69 -10.70 -3.51
N SER A 140 10.39 -9.59 -3.45
CA SER A 140 11.19 -9.01 -4.55
C SER A 140 12.70 -9.07 -4.31
N SER A 141 13.13 -9.92 -3.37
CA SER A 141 14.54 -10.12 -3.06
C SER A 141 15.11 -11.37 -3.74
N ASN A 142 16.45 -11.38 -3.87
CA ASN A 142 17.21 -12.49 -4.43
C ASN A 142 16.77 -12.89 -5.85
N LEU A 143 16.52 -11.93 -6.71
CA LEU A 143 16.05 -12.15 -8.07
C LEU A 143 17.13 -12.74 -8.98
N TYR A 144 16.72 -13.38 -10.08
CA TYR A 144 17.64 -13.65 -11.19
C TYR A 144 18.12 -12.33 -11.79
N CYS A 145 19.43 -12.17 -12.02
CA CYS A 145 20.03 -10.93 -12.53
C CYS A 145 19.41 -10.43 -13.86
N ARG A 146 18.95 -11.35 -14.71
CA ARG A 146 18.25 -10.98 -15.95
C ARG A 146 16.89 -10.36 -15.62
N LEU A 147 16.12 -10.95 -14.70
CA LEU A 147 14.82 -10.45 -14.31
C LEU A 147 14.92 -9.09 -13.63
N SER A 148 15.88 -8.92 -12.70
CA SER A 148 16.17 -7.64 -12.06
C SER A 148 16.43 -6.53 -13.11
N ARG A 149 17.27 -6.81 -14.11
CA ARG A 149 17.53 -5.87 -15.21
C ARG A 149 16.29 -5.56 -16.06
N GLU A 150 15.50 -6.59 -16.42
CA GLU A 150 14.25 -6.41 -17.18
C GLU A 150 13.24 -5.58 -16.41
N ALA A 151 13.01 -5.89 -15.14
CA ALA A 151 12.08 -5.17 -14.28
C ALA A 151 12.47 -3.69 -14.08
N ASN A 152 13.74 -3.44 -13.80
CA ASN A 152 14.26 -2.06 -13.68
C ASN A 152 14.16 -1.29 -15.01
N ALA A 153 14.46 -1.94 -16.15
CA ALA A 153 14.33 -1.31 -17.47
C ALA A 153 12.88 -0.95 -17.79
N ILE A 154 11.92 -1.86 -17.56
CA ILE A 154 10.48 -1.63 -17.77
C ILE A 154 9.98 -0.52 -16.86
N SER A 155 10.35 -0.55 -15.57
CA SER A 155 9.93 0.47 -14.61
C SER A 155 10.49 1.85 -14.96
N ARG A 156 11.78 1.94 -15.30
CA ARG A 156 12.39 3.20 -15.77
C ARG A 156 11.71 3.74 -17.03
N GLU A 157 11.46 2.86 -18.01
CA GLU A 157 10.78 3.22 -19.24
C GLU A 157 9.38 3.78 -18.96
N ALA A 158 8.59 3.12 -18.11
CA ALA A 158 7.26 3.55 -17.73
C ALA A 158 7.26 4.95 -17.11
N PHE A 159 8.13 5.19 -16.12
CA PHE A 159 8.26 6.51 -15.49
C PHE A 159 8.70 7.59 -16.47
N SER A 160 9.52 7.24 -17.46
CA SER A 160 9.99 8.17 -18.48
C SER A 160 8.91 8.52 -19.50
N LEU A 161 8.09 7.55 -19.93
CA LEU A 161 7.09 7.69 -20.97
C LEU A 161 5.84 8.45 -20.50
N CYS A 162 5.51 8.39 -19.21
CA CYS A 162 4.35 9.08 -18.67
C CYS A 162 4.44 10.60 -18.80
N ASN A 163 3.29 11.23 -19.04
CA ASN A 163 3.15 12.69 -18.95
C ASN A 163 3.24 13.16 -17.51
N LYS A 164 2.63 12.42 -16.58
CA LYS A 164 2.74 12.60 -15.14
C LYS A 164 2.82 11.24 -14.45
N VAL A 165 3.52 11.21 -13.32
CA VAL A 165 3.59 10.05 -12.42
C VAL A 165 3.11 10.50 -11.05
N ILE A 166 2.14 9.80 -10.50
CA ILE A 166 1.70 9.98 -9.12
C ILE A 166 2.34 8.87 -8.29
N VAL A 167 3.03 9.26 -7.24
CA VAL A 167 3.55 8.32 -6.23
C VAL A 167 2.98 8.64 -4.86
N SER A 168 2.94 7.63 -4.00
CA SER A 168 2.30 7.72 -2.68
C SER A 168 3.17 8.36 -1.59
N SER A 169 4.45 8.63 -1.87
CA SER A 169 5.37 9.14 -0.87
C SER A 169 6.58 9.86 -1.47
N GLU A 170 7.18 10.75 -0.69
CA GLU A 170 8.45 11.41 -1.06
C GLU A 170 9.58 10.40 -1.21
N TRP A 171 9.58 9.32 -0.41
CA TRP A 171 10.54 8.24 -0.57
C TRP A 171 10.47 7.61 -1.96
N ALA A 172 9.27 7.28 -2.45
CA ALA A 172 9.08 6.71 -3.78
C ALA A 172 9.52 7.68 -4.89
N LYS A 173 9.25 8.99 -4.73
CA LYS A 173 9.73 10.02 -5.64
C LYS A 173 11.26 10.06 -5.66
N GLN A 174 11.91 10.07 -4.51
CA GLN A 174 13.37 10.06 -4.39
C GLN A 174 13.98 8.83 -5.06
N GLN A 175 13.41 7.64 -4.89
CA GLN A 175 13.87 6.43 -5.56
C GLN A 175 13.85 6.58 -7.09
N ALA A 176 12.76 7.11 -7.66
CA ALA A 176 12.66 7.31 -9.11
C ALA A 176 13.65 8.35 -9.63
N VAL A 177 13.82 9.46 -8.93
CA VAL A 177 14.76 10.54 -9.31
C VAL A 177 16.20 10.06 -9.22
N GLN A 178 16.59 9.46 -8.10
CA GLN A 178 17.99 9.08 -7.85
C GLN A 178 18.46 7.89 -8.69
N HIS A 179 17.62 6.85 -8.83
CA HIS A 179 18.03 5.61 -9.49
C HIS A 179 17.68 5.57 -10.99
N TYR A 180 16.61 6.25 -11.41
CA TYR A 180 16.20 6.25 -12.81
C TYR A 180 16.49 7.56 -13.54
N GLY A 181 16.86 8.63 -12.81
CA GLY A 181 17.10 9.95 -13.41
C GLY A 181 15.83 10.61 -13.94
N ILE A 182 14.66 10.28 -13.39
CA ILE A 182 13.38 10.87 -13.81
C ILE A 182 13.31 12.33 -13.36
N ASP A 183 12.86 13.20 -14.25
CA ASP A 183 12.62 14.61 -13.92
C ASP A 183 11.61 14.72 -12.77
N ALA A 184 12.04 15.34 -11.66
CA ALA A 184 11.26 15.53 -10.46
C ALA A 184 9.94 16.29 -10.72
N SER A 185 9.87 17.15 -11.75
CA SER A 185 8.67 17.90 -12.14
C SER A 185 7.57 17.03 -12.74
N LYS A 186 7.91 15.84 -13.22
CA LYS A 186 6.95 14.85 -13.71
C LYS A 186 6.30 14.07 -12.57
N ILE A 187 6.93 14.01 -11.39
CA ILE A 187 6.50 13.17 -10.28
C ILE A 187 5.77 14.02 -9.23
N ILE A 188 4.51 13.71 -9.02
CA ILE A 188 3.65 14.34 -8.03
C ILE A 188 3.45 13.36 -6.88
N VAL A 189 3.67 13.82 -5.65
CA VAL A 189 3.40 13.02 -4.45
C VAL A 189 1.98 13.30 -3.99
N ILE A 190 1.13 12.27 -4.04
CA ILE A 190 -0.23 12.31 -3.50
C ILE A 190 -0.43 11.05 -2.68
N GLU A 191 -0.55 11.20 -1.36
CA GLU A 191 -0.77 10.10 -0.43
C GLU A 191 -2.09 9.39 -0.74
N PHE A 192 -2.14 8.07 -0.55
CA PHE A 192 -3.37 7.30 -0.68
C PHE A 192 -4.37 7.65 0.41
N GLY A 193 -5.64 7.39 0.14
CA GLY A 193 -6.72 7.46 1.13
C GLY A 193 -6.98 6.13 1.83
N ALA A 194 -7.80 6.17 2.88
CA ALA A 194 -8.29 4.96 3.54
C ALA A 194 -9.21 4.16 2.61
N ASN A 195 -9.00 2.84 2.51
CA ASN A 195 -9.83 1.94 1.70
C ASN A 195 -11.03 1.38 2.51
N LEU A 196 -11.59 2.21 3.35
CA LEU A 196 -12.77 1.96 4.17
C LEU A 196 -13.75 3.13 4.02
N GLN A 197 -15.02 2.84 4.24
CA GLN A 197 -16.08 3.83 4.35
C GLN A 197 -16.85 3.59 5.64
N SER A 198 -16.79 4.55 6.57
CA SER A 198 -17.57 4.56 7.78
C SER A 198 -17.95 5.99 8.14
N PRO A 199 -19.21 6.25 8.58
CA PRO A 199 -19.60 7.57 9.08
C PRO A 199 -18.79 8.04 10.29
N ALA A 200 -18.19 7.11 11.03
CA ALA A 200 -17.36 7.40 12.20
C ALA A 200 -16.00 8.02 11.84
N MET A 201 -15.48 7.76 10.62
CA MET A 201 -14.16 8.22 10.23
C MET A 201 -14.07 9.76 10.21
N GLY A 202 -13.01 10.26 10.82
CA GLY A 202 -12.74 11.70 10.94
C GLY A 202 -13.45 12.40 12.10
N ASN A 203 -14.30 11.69 12.87
CA ASN A 203 -15.11 12.27 13.93
C ASN A 203 -14.99 11.54 15.30
N ILE A 204 -14.14 10.53 15.41
CA ILE A 204 -13.98 9.76 16.66
C ILE A 204 -13.08 10.54 17.61
N VAL A 205 -13.53 10.73 18.84
CA VAL A 205 -12.73 11.29 19.93
C VAL A 205 -12.36 10.15 20.88
N HIS A 206 -11.06 9.84 20.96
CA HIS A 206 -10.57 8.85 21.91
C HIS A 206 -10.26 9.47 23.26
N THR A 207 -10.76 8.83 24.31
CA THR A 207 -10.41 9.13 25.71
C THR A 207 -9.56 7.96 26.24
N TYR A 208 -8.38 8.28 26.71
CA TYR A 208 -7.46 7.29 27.26
C TYR A 208 -7.60 7.24 28.77
N SER A 209 -7.81 6.04 29.32
CA SER A 209 -7.83 5.79 30.76
C SER A 209 -6.89 4.63 31.08
N ILE A 210 -6.12 4.77 32.15
CA ILE A 210 -5.27 3.70 32.68
C ILE A 210 -6.07 2.65 33.46
N GLU A 211 -7.36 2.88 33.70
CA GLU A 211 -8.24 1.97 34.46
C GLU A 211 -8.72 0.77 33.62
N ARG A 212 -8.56 0.83 32.31
CA ARG A 212 -8.86 -0.28 31.39
C ARG A 212 -7.63 -0.70 30.59
N PRO A 213 -7.58 -1.94 30.06
CA PRO A 213 -6.53 -2.34 29.16
C PRO A 213 -6.45 -1.43 27.92
N LEU A 214 -5.24 -1.07 27.53
CA LEU A 214 -4.97 -0.38 26.26
C LEU A 214 -5.22 -1.36 25.11
N ASN A 215 -6.17 -1.05 24.23
CA ASN A 215 -6.45 -1.84 23.04
C ASN A 215 -5.51 -1.46 21.91
N ILE A 216 -4.57 -2.35 21.58
CA ILE A 216 -3.53 -2.15 20.58
C ILE A 216 -3.92 -2.89 19.31
N PHE A 217 -4.07 -2.17 18.21
CA PHE A 217 -4.35 -2.74 16.90
C PHE A 217 -3.05 -3.11 16.17
N PHE A 218 -3.01 -4.31 15.61
CA PHE A 218 -1.97 -4.79 14.69
C PHE A 218 -2.64 -5.39 13.46
N SER A 219 -2.25 -4.94 12.25
CA SER A 219 -2.85 -5.43 11.01
C SER A 219 -1.82 -5.70 9.92
N GLY A 220 -1.93 -6.87 9.29
CA GLY A 220 -1.09 -7.27 8.16
C GLY A 220 -1.19 -8.74 7.84
N VAL A 221 -0.76 -9.13 6.64
CA VAL A 221 -0.84 -10.53 6.15
C VAL A 221 0.47 -11.30 6.24
N GLU A 222 1.59 -10.64 6.55
CA GLU A 222 2.92 -11.23 6.63
C GLU A 222 3.51 -10.96 8.03
N TRP A 223 3.44 -11.95 8.92
CA TRP A 223 3.83 -11.83 10.32
C TRP A 223 5.22 -11.21 10.52
N GLU A 224 6.23 -11.79 9.90
CA GLU A 224 7.63 -11.36 10.07
C GLU A 224 7.89 -9.97 9.50
N ARG A 225 7.44 -9.71 8.26
CA ARG A 225 7.64 -8.40 7.64
C ARG A 225 6.89 -7.31 8.39
N LYS A 226 5.69 -7.61 8.87
CA LYS A 226 4.86 -6.65 9.64
C LYS A 226 5.32 -6.48 11.09
N GLY A 227 6.25 -7.30 11.57
CA GLY A 227 6.83 -7.20 12.90
C GLY A 227 5.91 -7.68 14.02
N GLY A 228 5.16 -8.77 13.79
CA GLY A 228 4.31 -9.36 14.80
C GLY A 228 5.05 -9.75 16.07
N ASP A 229 6.27 -10.28 15.92
CA ASP A 229 7.21 -10.57 17.00
C ASP A 229 7.53 -9.33 17.85
N VAL A 230 7.77 -8.19 17.20
CA VAL A 230 8.02 -6.89 17.87
C VAL A 230 6.77 -6.38 18.59
N ALA A 231 5.60 -6.56 17.98
CA ALA A 231 4.34 -6.16 18.59
C ALA A 231 4.04 -6.98 19.87
N VAL A 232 4.25 -8.29 19.83
CA VAL A 232 4.13 -9.17 21.01
C VAL A 232 5.11 -8.78 22.09
N ALA A 233 6.40 -8.58 21.75
CA ALA A 233 7.42 -8.15 22.69
C ALA A 233 7.13 -6.78 23.32
N CYS A 234 6.55 -5.86 22.56
CA CYS A 234 6.10 -4.55 23.05
C CYS A 234 4.98 -4.71 24.08
N CYS A 235 3.96 -5.51 23.80
CA CYS A 235 2.85 -5.75 24.71
C CYS A 235 3.30 -6.43 26.01
N ALA A 236 4.17 -7.44 25.92
CA ALA A 236 4.75 -8.10 27.09
C ALA A 236 5.54 -7.12 27.98
N GLU A 237 6.27 -6.20 27.37
CA GLU A 237 7.01 -5.19 28.13
C GLU A 237 6.09 -4.14 28.76
N LEU A 238 5.01 -3.71 28.08
CA LEU A 238 4.00 -2.81 28.66
C LEU A 238 3.34 -3.43 29.90
N ILE A 239 2.99 -4.73 29.84
CA ILE A 239 2.44 -5.47 30.98
C ILE A 239 3.45 -5.51 32.12
N ARG A 240 4.74 -5.79 31.83
CA ARG A 240 5.82 -5.76 32.82
C ARG A 240 5.97 -4.39 33.49
N LEU A 241 5.69 -3.32 32.75
CA LEU A 241 5.70 -1.92 33.25
C LEU A 241 4.41 -1.53 33.98
N GLY A 242 3.47 -2.47 34.20
CA GLY A 242 2.23 -2.25 34.91
C GLY A 242 1.11 -1.63 34.07
N ILE A 243 1.25 -1.62 32.74
CA ILE A 243 0.22 -1.12 31.82
C ILE A 243 -0.51 -2.33 31.22
N PRO A 244 -1.78 -2.60 31.60
CA PRO A 244 -2.55 -3.67 31.01
C PRO A 244 -2.84 -3.38 29.54
N VAL A 245 -2.68 -4.39 28.67
CA VAL A 245 -2.91 -4.25 27.24
C VAL A 245 -3.68 -5.44 26.67
N THR A 246 -4.39 -5.23 25.56
CA THR A 246 -4.89 -6.28 24.68
C THR A 246 -4.39 -6.01 23.28
N LEU A 247 -3.71 -6.99 22.66
CA LEU A 247 -3.21 -6.93 21.29
C LEU A 247 -4.24 -7.58 20.36
N HIS A 248 -4.85 -6.77 19.50
CA HIS A 248 -5.83 -7.18 18.52
C HIS A 248 -5.16 -7.38 17.17
N ILE A 249 -5.12 -8.62 16.66
CA ILE A 249 -4.39 -9.02 15.46
C ILE A 249 -5.37 -9.36 14.33
N VAL A 250 -5.28 -8.64 13.22
CA VAL A 250 -6.08 -8.89 12.01
C VAL A 250 -5.17 -9.12 10.80
N GLY A 251 -5.50 -10.11 9.97
CA GLY A 251 -4.88 -10.34 8.66
C GLY A 251 -3.91 -11.52 8.62
N THR A 252 -3.22 -11.84 9.70
CA THR A 252 -2.27 -12.96 9.76
C THR A 252 -2.61 -13.93 10.89
N PRO A 253 -2.38 -15.23 10.71
CA PRO A 253 -2.44 -16.17 11.83
C PRO A 253 -1.32 -15.82 12.84
N VAL A 254 -1.62 -16.03 14.11
CA VAL A 254 -0.63 -15.91 15.19
C VAL A 254 0.20 -17.21 15.22
N PRO A 255 1.53 -17.15 15.25
CA PRO A 255 2.36 -18.33 15.43
C PRO A 255 2.07 -19.07 16.73
N ASP A 256 2.18 -20.41 16.72
CA ASP A 256 1.83 -21.27 17.85
C ASP A 256 2.55 -20.89 19.16
N GLU A 257 3.77 -20.39 19.06
CA GLU A 257 4.56 -19.92 20.21
C GLU A 257 3.94 -18.74 20.97
N TYR A 258 3.01 -18.00 20.34
CA TYR A 258 2.31 -16.86 20.94
C TYR A 258 0.80 -17.11 21.16
N ALA A 259 0.28 -18.25 20.70
CA ALA A 259 -1.17 -18.52 20.67
C ALA A 259 -1.82 -18.51 22.06
N ASP A 260 -1.10 -18.94 23.10
CA ASP A 260 -1.61 -19.05 24.47
C ASP A 260 -1.43 -17.77 25.30
N LEU A 261 -0.91 -16.68 24.73
CA LEU A 261 -0.72 -15.43 25.46
C LEU A 261 -2.08 -14.74 25.72
N ALA A 262 -2.46 -14.63 26.98
CA ALA A 262 -3.76 -14.15 27.42
C ALA A 262 -4.13 -12.72 26.94
N PHE A 263 -3.12 -11.91 26.60
CA PHE A 263 -3.31 -10.55 26.09
C PHE A 263 -3.52 -10.49 24.58
N ILE A 264 -3.48 -11.61 23.83
CA ILE A 264 -3.67 -11.64 22.36
C ILE A 264 -5.11 -12.00 22.02
N ARG A 265 -5.69 -11.26 21.08
CA ARG A 265 -6.96 -11.56 20.40
C ARG A 265 -6.71 -11.60 18.89
N SER A 266 -6.79 -12.79 18.31
CA SER A 266 -6.62 -13.01 16.86
C SER A 266 -7.98 -13.12 16.19
N TYR A 267 -8.15 -12.39 15.08
CA TYR A 267 -9.35 -12.39 14.26
C TYR A 267 -9.16 -13.07 12.90
N GLY A 268 -7.91 -13.49 12.59
CA GLY A 268 -7.59 -14.01 11.28
C GLY A 268 -7.73 -12.97 10.17
N PHE A 269 -7.87 -13.46 8.94
CA PHE A 269 -8.08 -12.60 7.78
C PHE A 269 -9.56 -12.19 7.67
N LEU A 270 -9.83 -10.89 7.57
CA LEU A 270 -11.15 -10.32 7.34
C LEU A 270 -11.21 -9.68 5.96
N SER A 271 -12.07 -10.21 5.09
CA SER A 271 -12.22 -9.74 3.71
C SER A 271 -13.12 -8.50 3.64
N LYS A 272 -12.60 -7.42 3.08
CA LYS A 272 -13.39 -6.20 2.82
C LYS A 272 -14.47 -6.39 1.74
N ASN A 273 -14.41 -7.48 0.95
CA ASN A 273 -15.43 -7.84 -0.02
C ASN A 273 -16.65 -8.55 0.59
N VAL A 274 -16.50 -9.10 1.80
CA VAL A 274 -17.58 -9.77 2.52
C VAL A 274 -18.20 -8.76 3.49
N PRO A 275 -19.46 -8.32 3.30
CA PRO A 275 -20.06 -7.25 4.10
C PRO A 275 -20.01 -7.50 5.60
N ALA A 276 -20.25 -8.74 6.05
CA ALA A 276 -20.20 -9.09 7.47
C ALA A 276 -18.79 -9.00 8.06
N GLU A 277 -17.76 -9.44 7.33
CA GLU A 277 -16.37 -9.37 7.76
C GLU A 277 -15.86 -7.92 7.73
N ASN A 278 -16.24 -7.15 6.72
CA ASN A 278 -15.94 -5.72 6.66
C ASN A 278 -16.59 -4.96 7.84
N ALA A 279 -17.86 -5.23 8.14
CA ALA A 279 -18.53 -4.64 9.30
C ALA A 279 -17.87 -5.05 10.63
N HIS A 280 -17.36 -6.28 10.73
CA HIS A 280 -16.59 -6.73 11.89
C HIS A 280 -15.26 -5.98 11.99
N TYR A 281 -14.53 -5.82 10.89
CA TYR A 281 -13.28 -5.06 10.84
C TYR A 281 -13.46 -3.60 11.29
N LEU A 282 -14.55 -2.94 10.85
CA LEU A 282 -14.88 -1.57 11.25
C LEU A 282 -15.14 -1.46 12.77
N ARG A 283 -15.91 -2.40 13.34
CA ARG A 283 -16.17 -2.44 14.78
C ARG A 283 -14.88 -2.67 15.59
N ILE A 284 -13.98 -3.53 15.10
CA ILE A 284 -12.68 -3.69 15.76
C ILE A 284 -11.96 -2.35 15.81
N LEU A 285 -11.87 -1.62 14.68
CA LEU A 285 -11.18 -0.33 14.63
C LEU A 285 -11.77 0.73 15.56
N GLU A 286 -13.09 0.72 15.75
CA GLU A 286 -13.80 1.67 16.65
C GLU A 286 -13.39 1.50 18.11
N ASP A 287 -13.04 0.28 18.52
CA ASP A 287 -12.69 -0.07 19.90
C ASP A 287 -11.18 0.08 20.20
N MET A 288 -10.36 0.43 19.21
CA MET A 288 -8.90 0.51 19.37
C MET A 288 -8.45 1.85 19.93
N ASP A 289 -7.33 1.83 20.66
CA ASP A 289 -6.71 3.03 21.21
C ASP A 289 -5.51 3.52 20.39
N ILE A 290 -4.72 2.59 19.87
CA ILE A 290 -3.53 2.87 19.06
C ILE A 290 -3.34 1.84 17.95
N LEU A 291 -2.63 2.23 16.90
CA LEU A 291 -2.05 1.29 15.93
C LEU A 291 -0.57 1.08 16.26
N LEU A 292 -0.19 -0.16 16.53
CA LEU A 292 1.21 -0.60 16.61
C LEU A 292 1.59 -1.26 15.28
N PHE A 293 2.46 -0.61 14.52
CA PHE A 293 2.77 -0.99 13.16
C PHE A 293 4.29 -1.09 12.93
N PRO A 294 4.98 -2.05 13.57
CA PRO A 294 6.43 -2.22 13.46
C PRO A 294 6.82 -2.94 12.15
N SER A 295 6.23 -2.52 11.03
CA SER A 295 6.52 -3.10 9.72
C SER A 295 7.93 -2.72 9.26
N ARG A 296 8.70 -3.71 8.83
CA ARG A 296 10.10 -3.56 8.42
C ARG A 296 10.27 -2.98 7.03
N ALA A 297 9.23 -3.09 6.21
CA ALA A 297 9.24 -2.58 4.83
C ALA A 297 7.84 -2.14 4.38
N GLU A 298 7.70 -0.87 3.94
CA GLU A 298 6.44 -0.28 3.46
C GLU A 298 6.68 0.83 2.44
N CYS A 299 6.05 0.72 1.27
CA CYS A 299 5.98 1.83 0.31
C CYS A 299 4.86 2.81 0.69
N SER A 300 3.66 2.25 0.99
CA SER A 300 2.47 2.98 1.42
C SER A 300 1.50 2.02 2.12
N ALA A 301 1.35 2.14 3.41
CA ALA A 301 0.48 1.25 4.17
C ALA A 301 -0.92 1.85 4.32
N ILE A 302 -1.90 1.27 3.64
CA ILE A 302 -3.31 1.74 3.69
C ILE A 302 -3.86 1.76 5.12
N VAL A 303 -3.42 0.83 5.97
CA VAL A 303 -3.83 0.81 7.38
C VAL A 303 -3.46 2.08 8.15
N LEU A 304 -2.44 2.82 7.71
CA LEU A 304 -2.09 4.12 8.30
C LEU A 304 -3.14 5.19 7.99
N CYS A 305 -3.74 5.16 6.78
CA CYS A 305 -4.85 6.02 6.43
C CYS A 305 -6.13 5.64 7.20
N GLU A 306 -6.36 4.34 7.35
CA GLU A 306 -7.49 3.79 8.11
C GLU A 306 -7.37 4.19 9.59
N ALA A 307 -6.20 4.00 10.20
CA ALA A 307 -5.91 4.44 11.57
C ALA A 307 -6.12 5.95 11.74
N ALA A 308 -5.65 6.76 10.77
CA ALA A 308 -5.86 8.20 10.80
C ALA A 308 -7.34 8.57 10.77
N GLY A 309 -8.15 7.88 9.95
CA GLY A 309 -9.60 8.07 9.90
C GLY A 309 -10.31 7.77 11.23
N TYR A 310 -9.83 6.78 11.95
CA TYR A 310 -10.33 6.42 13.29
C TYR A 310 -9.62 7.18 14.41
N GLY A 311 -8.73 8.13 14.11
CA GLY A 311 -8.03 8.91 15.13
C GLY A 311 -7.05 8.10 15.98
N LEU A 312 -6.53 6.98 15.48
CA LEU A 312 -5.60 6.14 16.22
C LEU A 312 -4.19 6.71 16.14
N PRO A 313 -3.53 7.05 17.26
CA PRO A 313 -2.09 7.31 17.30
C PRO A 313 -1.30 6.11 16.78
N VAL A 314 -0.25 6.36 15.99
CA VAL A 314 0.53 5.30 15.35
C VAL A 314 1.92 5.23 15.94
N PHE A 315 2.35 4.01 16.29
CA PHE A 315 3.73 3.69 16.66
C PHE A 315 4.30 2.72 15.64
N CYS A 316 5.30 3.15 14.87
CA CYS A 316 5.81 2.38 13.73
C CYS A 316 7.32 2.53 13.55
N TYR A 317 7.91 1.71 12.68
CA TYR A 317 9.27 1.97 12.20
C TYR A 317 9.29 3.12 11.20
N ASP A 318 10.41 3.85 11.18
CA ASP A 318 10.74 4.83 10.15
C ASP A 318 11.36 4.11 8.95
N THR A 319 10.54 3.72 7.98
CA THR A 319 10.95 2.95 6.81
C THR A 319 10.13 3.34 5.57
N GLY A 320 10.79 3.37 4.42
CA GLY A 320 10.14 3.62 3.13
C GLY A 320 9.25 4.87 3.11
N GLY A 321 8.02 4.69 2.66
CA GLY A 321 7.05 5.78 2.53
C GLY A 321 6.26 6.14 3.78
N VAL A 322 6.49 5.47 4.92
CA VAL A 322 5.73 5.67 6.17
C VAL A 322 5.75 7.13 6.63
N GLY A 323 6.84 7.87 6.38
CA GLY A 323 6.99 9.26 6.78
C GLY A 323 5.97 10.24 6.19
N ASN A 324 5.31 9.88 5.09
CA ASN A 324 4.21 10.67 4.54
C ASN A 324 2.89 10.51 5.32
N TYR A 325 2.73 9.41 6.03
CA TYR A 325 1.50 9.03 6.73
C TYR A 325 1.57 9.23 8.24
N VAL A 326 2.75 9.02 8.81
CA VAL A 326 3.00 9.20 10.24
C VAL A 326 4.03 10.30 10.45
N ILE A 327 3.62 11.39 11.11
CA ILE A 327 4.46 12.56 11.37
C ILE A 327 4.73 12.61 12.87
N ASN A 328 6.02 12.51 13.24
CA ASN A 328 6.45 12.51 14.64
C ASN A 328 5.89 13.70 15.42
N GLY A 329 5.29 13.43 16.56
CA GLY A 329 4.72 14.45 17.43
C GLY A 329 3.36 15.00 16.98
N ILE A 330 2.83 14.56 15.82
CA ILE A 330 1.53 14.99 15.29
C ILE A 330 0.48 13.88 15.41
N ASN A 331 0.72 12.71 14.82
CA ASN A 331 -0.21 11.60 14.86
C ASN A 331 0.44 10.28 15.33
N GLY A 332 1.65 10.35 15.87
CA GLY A 332 2.35 9.18 16.37
C GLY A 332 3.85 9.37 16.48
N ILE A 333 4.54 8.24 16.57
CA ILE A 333 6.01 8.18 16.70
C ILE A 333 6.55 7.15 15.72
N ARG A 334 7.54 7.54 14.92
CA ARG A 334 8.36 6.66 14.09
C ARG A 334 9.68 6.37 14.81
N LEU A 335 10.02 5.12 14.96
CA LEU A 335 11.23 4.64 15.62
C LEU A 335 12.21 4.07 14.57
N PRO A 336 13.54 4.15 14.80
CA PRO A 336 14.52 3.51 13.93
C PRO A 336 14.26 2.01 13.74
N LEU A 337 14.62 1.44 12.58
CA LEU A 337 14.49 0.00 12.31
C LEU A 337 15.26 -0.90 13.28
N SER A 338 16.26 -0.35 13.99
CA SER A 338 17.02 -1.06 15.04
C SER A 338 16.26 -1.14 16.36
N SER A 339 15.15 -0.44 16.52
CA SER A 339 14.37 -0.44 17.76
C SER A 339 13.69 -1.77 18.01
N THR A 340 13.62 -2.14 19.28
CA THR A 340 13.04 -3.39 19.78
C THR A 340 11.63 -3.18 20.30
N GLY A 341 10.92 -4.25 20.66
CA GLY A 341 9.62 -4.15 21.33
C GLY A 341 9.68 -3.33 22.63
N LYS A 342 10.80 -3.35 23.36
CA LYS A 342 11.02 -2.52 24.56
C LYS A 342 11.07 -1.04 24.25
N ASP A 343 11.67 -0.66 23.12
CA ASP A 343 11.74 0.74 22.70
C ASP A 343 10.34 1.27 22.31
N PHE A 344 9.54 0.44 21.63
CA PHE A 344 8.12 0.74 21.34
C PHE A 344 7.31 0.88 22.63
N ALA A 345 7.47 -0.04 23.60
CA ALA A 345 6.80 0.05 24.89
C ALA A 345 7.17 1.32 25.65
N THR A 346 8.45 1.71 25.60
CA THR A 346 8.95 2.95 26.21
C THR A 346 8.30 4.17 25.57
N ALA A 347 8.23 4.24 24.23
CA ALA A 347 7.60 5.34 23.50
C ALA A 347 6.10 5.45 23.81
N ILE A 348 5.37 4.31 23.82
CA ILE A 348 3.95 4.27 24.17
C ILE A 348 3.75 4.74 25.61
N ARG A 349 4.51 4.19 26.58
CA ARG A 349 4.42 4.59 27.98
C ARG A 349 4.70 6.08 28.18
N GLN A 350 5.73 6.62 27.56
CA GLN A 350 6.05 8.06 27.63
C GLN A 350 4.91 8.90 27.08
N THR A 351 4.29 8.50 25.96
CA THR A 351 3.15 9.21 25.38
C THR A 351 1.93 9.17 26.30
N LEU A 352 1.67 8.07 27.00
CA LEU A 352 0.60 7.95 28.00
C LEU A 352 0.86 8.85 29.20
N VAL A 353 2.07 8.77 29.79
CA VAL A 353 2.44 9.55 30.98
C VAL A 353 2.43 11.06 30.71
N SER A 354 2.88 11.47 29.53
CA SER A 354 2.86 12.89 29.13
C SER A 354 1.51 13.39 28.62
N ASN A 355 0.47 12.53 28.62
CA ASN A 355 -0.88 12.82 28.14
C ASN A 355 -0.95 13.31 26.68
N HIS A 356 -0.06 12.81 25.81
CA HIS A 356 -0.03 13.20 24.39
C HIS A 356 -0.94 12.36 23.47
N MET A 357 -1.56 11.29 23.98
CA MET A 357 -2.42 10.41 23.15
C MET A 357 -3.56 11.18 22.49
N GLY A 358 -4.27 12.05 23.25
CA GLY A 358 -5.35 12.87 22.69
C GLY A 358 -4.87 13.84 21.61
N ASN A 359 -3.67 14.40 21.76
CA ASN A 359 -3.05 15.28 20.74
C ASN A 359 -2.76 14.48 19.46
N TYR A 360 -2.19 13.28 19.58
CA TYR A 360 -1.92 12.42 18.42
C TYR A 360 -3.20 11.94 17.74
N SER A 361 -4.24 11.63 18.52
CA SER A 361 -5.56 11.28 17.98
C SER A 361 -6.14 12.43 17.16
N THR A 362 -6.15 13.65 17.72
CA THR A 362 -6.59 14.86 17.01
C THR A 362 -5.74 15.13 15.75
N GLY A 363 -4.42 14.95 15.84
CA GLY A 363 -3.50 15.06 14.71
C GLY A 363 -3.77 14.04 13.62
N ALA A 364 -4.06 12.79 13.98
CA ALA A 364 -4.42 11.72 13.05
C ALA A 364 -5.69 12.07 12.26
N GLN A 365 -6.74 12.49 12.94
CA GLN A 365 -7.99 12.91 12.29
C GLN A 365 -7.81 14.13 11.38
N ARG A 366 -6.98 15.10 11.80
CA ARG A 366 -6.65 16.24 10.95
C ARG A 366 -5.98 15.79 9.66
N LEU A 367 -4.95 14.92 9.75
CA LEU A 367 -4.26 14.39 8.57
C LEU A 367 -5.20 13.58 7.68
N TYR A 368 -6.15 12.82 8.26
CA TYR A 368 -7.17 12.13 7.49
C TYR A 368 -8.01 13.12 6.69
N ARG A 369 -8.57 14.14 7.33
CA ARG A 369 -9.43 15.11 6.66
C ARG A 369 -8.69 15.93 5.59
N GLU A 370 -7.43 16.28 5.85
CA GLU A 370 -6.65 17.14 4.95
C GLU A 370 -5.98 16.40 3.80
N ARG A 371 -5.57 15.12 4.00
CA ARG A 371 -4.69 14.41 3.04
C ARG A 371 -5.03 12.94 2.82
N LEU A 372 -5.31 12.16 3.89
CA LEU A 372 -5.31 10.70 3.85
C LEU A 372 -6.69 10.12 3.52
N ASN A 373 -7.40 10.77 2.59
CA ASN A 373 -8.72 10.36 2.11
C ASN A 373 -8.83 10.50 0.59
N TRP A 374 -9.69 9.72 -0.02
CA TRP A 374 -9.83 9.67 -1.48
C TRP A 374 -10.52 10.90 -2.07
N THR A 375 -11.26 11.67 -1.28
CA THR A 375 -11.85 12.95 -1.74
C THR A 375 -10.76 13.99 -1.98
N THR A 376 -9.86 14.17 -1.03
CA THR A 376 -8.70 15.06 -1.18
C THR A 376 -7.77 14.57 -2.29
N TRP A 377 -7.56 13.25 -2.39
CA TRP A 377 -6.79 12.65 -3.48
C TRP A 377 -7.38 13.03 -4.85
N ALA A 378 -8.70 12.86 -5.03
CA ALA A 378 -9.40 13.21 -6.27
C ALA A 378 -9.28 14.70 -6.61
N GLN A 379 -9.43 15.58 -5.63
CA GLN A 379 -9.27 17.03 -5.81
C GLN A 379 -7.86 17.39 -6.29
N ARG A 380 -6.82 16.79 -5.69
CA ARG A 380 -5.45 17.02 -6.10
C ARG A 380 -5.16 16.47 -7.49
N VAL A 381 -5.64 15.26 -7.83
CA VAL A 381 -5.48 14.69 -9.17
C VAL A 381 -6.13 15.57 -10.21
N ARG A 382 -7.33 16.08 -9.94
CA ARG A 382 -8.02 17.03 -10.84
C ARG A 382 -7.21 18.31 -11.04
N ALA A 383 -6.64 18.86 -9.98
CA ALA A 383 -5.96 20.16 -10.02
C ALA A 383 -4.51 20.08 -10.55
N GLU A 384 -3.81 18.96 -10.37
CA GLU A 384 -2.37 18.86 -10.61
C GLU A 384 -2.02 17.93 -11.80
N VAL A 385 -2.95 17.06 -12.21
CA VAL A 385 -2.69 15.97 -13.18
C VAL A 385 -3.60 16.04 -14.40
N LEU A 386 -4.92 16.16 -14.20
CA LEU A 386 -5.92 16.15 -15.26
C LEU A 386 -6.24 17.60 -15.69
N LEU A 387 -5.31 18.23 -16.38
CA LEU A 387 -5.34 19.63 -16.81
C LEU A 387 -5.71 19.75 -18.30
#